data_3d8bf4d58a056da7d4ad295f87c6fa58
#
_entry.id   3d8bf4d58a056da7d4ad295f87c6fa58
#
_cell.length_a   1.000
_cell.length_b   1.000
_cell.length_c   1.000
_cell.angle_alpha   90.00
_cell.angle_beta   90.00
_cell.angle_gamma   90.00
#
_symmetry.space_group_name_H-M   'P 1'
#
loop_
_entity.id
_entity.type
_entity.pdbx_description
1 polymer ?
#
loop_
_entity_poly.entity_id
_entity_poly.type
_entity_poly.pdbx_seq_one_letter_code
_entity_poly.pdbx_strand_id
1 'polypeptide(L)'
;MTTDEISRAADDRGFLFYTTHVNDPLPAMVGLKVIQVVQRDGLAARAAELGDRLRHGLRALQQKHDCIGDVRGRGLLLGIEFEALDSGQTHSPRALSEAVTDKALHLGLSANIVRTGASDGVMRIAPPLTATDAEIDLGLELLDAALERTLENLRPVRKAPALAGVGAR
;
A
#
# COMPACT_ATOMS: atom_id res chain seq x y z
N MET A 1 4.26 27.17 -1.92
CA MET A 1 5.33 27.90 -2.64
C MET A 1 5.42 27.35 -4.04
N THR A 2 5.53 28.20 -5.03
CA THR A 2 5.68 27.85 -6.44
C THR A 2 6.72 28.78 -7.08
N THR A 3 7.14 28.50 -8.31
CA THR A 3 8.04 29.39 -9.06
C THR A 3 7.24 30.50 -9.75
N ASP A 4 7.90 31.62 -10.09
CA ASP A 4 7.27 32.71 -10.81
C ASP A 4 6.71 32.29 -12.18
N GLU A 5 7.35 31.31 -12.82
CA GLU A 5 6.90 30.74 -14.10
C GLU A 5 5.56 30.02 -13.94
N ILE A 6 5.44 29.16 -12.91
CA ILE A 6 4.19 28.44 -12.61
C ILE A 6 3.09 29.43 -12.20
N SER A 7 3.43 30.44 -11.40
CA SER A 7 2.48 31.50 -11.02
C SER A 7 1.90 32.22 -12.21
N ARG A 8 2.77 32.70 -13.13
CA ARG A 8 2.32 33.36 -14.37
C ARG A 8 1.47 32.44 -15.25
N ALA A 9 1.89 31.18 -15.42
CA ALA A 9 1.11 30.24 -16.23
C ALA A 9 -0.27 29.93 -15.62
N ALA A 10 -0.39 29.97 -14.30
CA ALA A 10 -1.68 29.84 -13.61
C ALA A 10 -2.57 31.08 -13.82
N ASP A 11 -1.98 32.29 -13.69
CA ASP A 11 -2.69 33.55 -13.88
C ASP A 11 -3.19 33.67 -15.33
N ASP A 12 -2.35 33.34 -16.33
CA ASP A 12 -2.70 33.37 -17.77
C ASP A 12 -3.88 32.42 -18.10
N ARG A 13 -4.05 31.34 -17.31
CA ARG A 13 -5.15 30.38 -17.46
C ARG A 13 -6.37 30.70 -16.59
N GLY A 14 -6.33 31.80 -15.86
CA GLY A 14 -7.39 32.19 -14.93
C GLY A 14 -7.56 31.24 -13.76
N PHE A 15 -6.49 30.51 -13.36
CA PHE A 15 -6.53 29.64 -12.19
C PHE A 15 -6.61 30.45 -10.92
N LEU A 16 -7.71 30.28 -10.18
CA LEU A 16 -7.93 30.94 -8.89
C LEU A 16 -8.02 29.87 -7.79
N PHE A 17 -7.05 29.88 -6.89
CA PHE A 17 -7.14 29.14 -5.63
C PHE A 17 -7.57 30.10 -4.51
N TYR A 18 -8.77 29.88 -4.00
CA TYR A 18 -9.33 30.69 -2.92
C TYR A 18 -9.85 29.81 -1.78
N THR A 19 -9.45 30.13 -0.57
CA THR A 19 -9.97 29.52 0.67
C THR A 19 -9.88 30.53 1.80
N THR A 20 -10.83 30.49 2.73
CA THR A 20 -10.86 31.35 3.92
C THR A 20 -9.57 31.28 4.73
N HIS A 21 -8.90 30.13 4.73
CA HIS A 21 -7.72 29.83 5.56
C HIS A 21 -6.38 29.97 4.83
N VAL A 22 -6.34 30.53 3.63
CA VAL A 22 -5.11 30.57 2.80
C VAL A 22 -3.95 31.30 3.47
N ASN A 23 -4.25 32.30 4.32
CA ASN A 23 -3.25 33.12 5.01
C ASN A 23 -3.26 32.95 6.55
N ASP A 24 -3.89 31.89 7.07
CA ASP A 24 -3.94 31.66 8.51
C ASP A 24 -2.52 31.42 9.07
N PRO A 25 -2.08 32.22 10.06
CA PRO A 25 -0.71 32.12 10.55
C PRO A 25 -0.43 30.81 11.32
N LEU A 26 -1.44 30.25 12.00
CA LEU A 26 -1.25 29.03 12.78
C LEU A 26 -0.92 27.81 11.90
N PRO A 27 -1.68 27.47 10.87
CA PRO A 27 -1.32 26.38 9.93
C PRO A 27 0.02 26.65 9.24
N ALA A 28 0.34 27.89 8.90
CA ALA A 28 1.61 28.25 8.27
C ALA A 28 2.80 27.99 9.20
N MET A 29 2.68 28.33 10.49
CA MET A 29 3.72 28.05 11.50
C MET A 29 3.89 26.57 11.76
N VAL A 30 2.79 25.80 11.81
CA VAL A 30 2.86 24.34 11.93
C VAL A 30 3.56 23.73 10.71
N GLY A 31 3.19 24.15 9.50
CA GLY A 31 3.83 23.69 8.26
C GLY A 31 5.34 24.01 8.23
N LEU A 32 5.72 25.25 8.62
CA LEU A 32 7.14 25.63 8.74
C LEU A 32 7.87 24.72 9.74
N LYS A 33 7.27 24.44 10.90
CA LYS A 33 7.87 23.57 11.91
C LYS A 33 8.06 22.14 11.41
N VAL A 34 7.09 21.59 10.67
CA VAL A 34 7.21 20.27 10.04
C VAL A 34 8.39 20.24 9.06
N ILE A 35 8.52 21.24 8.18
CA ILE A 35 9.65 21.35 7.26
C ILE A 35 10.99 21.39 8.00
N GLN A 36 11.07 22.19 9.07
CA GLN A 36 12.29 22.29 9.91
C GLN A 36 12.67 20.94 10.54
N VAL A 37 11.68 20.16 11.02
CA VAL A 37 11.91 18.82 11.57
C VAL A 37 12.40 17.87 10.47
N VAL A 38 11.74 17.85 9.31
CA VAL A 38 12.15 17.02 8.17
C VAL A 38 13.60 17.29 7.75
N GLN A 39 14.00 18.57 7.72
CA GLN A 39 15.35 18.98 7.36
C GLN A 39 16.36 18.65 8.47
N ARG A 40 16.05 19.01 9.74
CA ARG A 40 16.91 18.78 10.90
C ARG A 40 17.25 17.30 11.07
N ASP A 41 16.26 16.43 10.94
CA ASP A 41 16.40 15.01 11.23
C ASP A 41 16.73 14.18 9.96
N GLY A 42 16.93 14.84 8.83
CA GLY A 42 17.31 14.18 7.57
C GLY A 42 16.27 13.18 7.05
N LEU A 43 14.97 13.40 7.36
CA LEU A 43 13.93 12.41 7.13
C LEU A 43 13.72 12.06 5.66
N ALA A 44 14.07 12.95 4.73
CA ALA A 44 14.00 12.66 3.29
C ALA A 44 15.03 11.59 2.87
N ALA A 45 16.27 11.67 3.36
CA ALA A 45 17.30 10.66 3.12
C ALA A 45 16.94 9.34 3.80
N ARG A 46 16.46 9.40 5.04
CA ARG A 46 15.99 8.21 5.76
C ARG A 46 14.83 7.53 5.04
N ALA A 47 13.87 8.29 4.51
CA ALA A 47 12.77 7.75 3.73
C ALA A 47 13.23 7.08 2.43
N ALA A 48 14.29 7.56 1.80
CA ALA A 48 14.87 6.90 0.62
C ALA A 48 15.49 5.55 1.00
N GLU A 49 16.31 5.51 2.04
CA GLU A 49 16.98 4.30 2.54
C GLU A 49 15.98 3.22 2.96
N LEU A 50 15.03 3.57 3.85
CA LEU A 50 13.99 2.64 4.30
C LEU A 50 13.05 2.24 3.16
N GLY A 51 12.78 3.15 2.23
CA GLY A 51 11.98 2.88 1.06
C GLY A 51 12.63 1.86 0.12
N ASP A 52 13.95 1.88 -0.02
CA ASP A 52 14.68 0.87 -0.79
C ASP A 52 14.60 -0.51 -0.11
N ARG A 53 14.75 -0.57 1.23
CA ARG A 53 14.54 -1.79 2.01
C ARG A 53 13.14 -2.35 1.85
N LEU A 54 12.12 -1.51 2.05
CA LEU A 54 10.71 -1.88 1.93
C LEU A 54 10.40 -2.37 0.50
N ARG A 55 10.85 -1.65 -0.52
CA ARG A 55 10.66 -2.04 -1.93
C ARG A 55 11.30 -3.38 -2.27
N HIS A 56 12.51 -3.62 -1.73
CA HIS A 56 13.18 -4.91 -1.91
C HIS A 56 12.37 -6.05 -1.29
N GLY A 57 11.88 -5.89 -0.07
CA GLY A 57 11.00 -6.85 0.60
C GLY A 57 9.70 -7.10 -0.17
N LEU A 58 9.03 -6.02 -0.62
CA LEU A 58 7.80 -6.16 -1.40
C LEU A 58 8.01 -6.87 -2.75
N ARG A 59 9.16 -6.67 -3.40
CA ARG A 59 9.52 -7.41 -4.62
C ARG A 59 9.81 -8.89 -4.34
N ALA A 60 10.34 -9.22 -3.17
CA ALA A 60 10.49 -10.62 -2.76
C ALA A 60 9.11 -11.27 -2.54
N LEU A 61 8.16 -10.54 -1.94
CA LEU A 61 6.77 -11.00 -1.84
C LEU A 61 6.10 -11.16 -3.21
N GLN A 62 6.35 -10.26 -4.15
CA GLN A 62 5.88 -10.40 -5.54
C GLN A 62 6.39 -11.67 -6.21
N GLN A 63 7.64 -12.04 -5.97
CA GLN A 63 8.19 -13.30 -6.50
C GLN A 63 7.59 -14.55 -5.83
N LYS A 64 7.13 -14.42 -4.59
CA LYS A 64 6.54 -15.52 -3.81
C LYS A 64 5.05 -15.69 -4.07
N HIS A 65 4.33 -14.62 -4.38
CA HIS A 65 2.87 -14.57 -4.49
C HIS A 65 2.43 -14.06 -5.85
N ASP A 66 1.94 -14.95 -6.71
CA ASP A 66 1.49 -14.66 -8.09
C ASP A 66 0.34 -13.64 -8.18
N CYS A 67 -0.32 -13.33 -7.07
CA CYS A 67 -1.37 -12.31 -7.02
C CYS A 67 -0.85 -10.87 -6.98
N ILE A 68 0.46 -10.66 -6.86
CA ILE A 68 1.07 -9.33 -6.88
C ILE A 68 1.61 -9.05 -8.28
N GLY A 69 0.93 -8.19 -9.03
CA GLY A 69 1.32 -7.82 -10.40
C GLY A 69 2.44 -6.79 -10.45
N ASP A 70 2.35 -5.73 -9.64
CA ASP A 70 3.36 -4.67 -9.66
C ASP A 70 3.64 -4.10 -8.25
N VAL A 71 4.90 -3.66 -8.07
CA VAL A 71 5.37 -2.95 -6.88
C VAL A 71 6.05 -1.66 -7.32
N ARG A 72 5.41 -0.52 -7.07
CA ARG A 72 5.89 0.80 -7.50
C ARG A 72 5.82 1.85 -6.40
N GLY A 73 6.52 2.95 -6.61
CA GLY A 73 6.55 4.12 -5.73
C GLY A 73 7.94 4.63 -5.45
N ARG A 74 8.05 5.58 -4.52
CA ARG A 74 9.31 6.23 -4.16
C ARG A 74 9.40 6.46 -2.65
N GLY A 75 10.57 6.22 -2.08
CA GLY A 75 10.78 6.32 -0.64
C GLY A 75 9.77 5.45 0.11
N LEU A 76 9.19 5.97 1.18
CA LEU A 76 8.17 5.31 1.99
C LEU A 76 6.73 5.46 1.46
N LEU A 77 6.55 5.85 0.20
CA LEU A 77 5.24 5.85 -0.46
C LEU A 77 5.26 4.82 -1.59
N LEU A 78 4.83 3.61 -1.29
CA LEU A 78 4.81 2.48 -2.21
C LEU A 78 3.38 1.95 -2.41
N GLY A 79 3.17 1.28 -3.51
CA GLY A 79 1.94 0.58 -3.84
C GLY A 79 2.20 -0.83 -4.32
N ILE A 80 1.33 -1.74 -3.92
CA ILE A 80 1.21 -3.09 -4.46
C ILE A 80 -0.06 -3.11 -5.32
N GLU A 81 0.08 -3.49 -6.57
CA GLU A 81 -1.06 -3.75 -7.45
C GLU A 81 -1.34 -5.24 -7.48
N PHE A 82 -2.58 -5.61 -7.16
CA PHE A 82 -3.00 -7.00 -7.23
C PHE A 82 -3.49 -7.32 -8.64
N GLU A 83 -3.24 -8.55 -9.09
CA GLU A 83 -3.80 -9.12 -10.30
C GLU A 83 -4.91 -10.10 -9.98
N ALA A 84 -5.77 -10.36 -10.97
CA ALA A 84 -6.82 -11.34 -10.82
C ALA A 84 -6.22 -12.75 -10.63
N LEU A 85 -6.73 -13.47 -9.64
CA LEU A 85 -6.29 -14.83 -9.34
C LEU A 85 -7.40 -15.80 -9.76
N ASP A 86 -7.04 -16.80 -10.58
CA ASP A 86 -7.90 -17.92 -10.92
C ASP A 86 -7.49 -19.15 -10.11
N SER A 87 -8.25 -19.45 -9.06
CA SER A 87 -8.06 -20.62 -8.19
C SER A 87 -9.26 -21.57 -8.24
N GLY A 88 -9.93 -21.65 -9.41
CA GLY A 88 -11.21 -22.35 -9.58
C GLY A 88 -12.44 -21.46 -9.38
N GLN A 89 -12.23 -20.27 -8.87
CA GLN A 89 -13.11 -19.10 -8.94
C GLN A 89 -12.22 -17.89 -9.21
N THR A 90 -12.63 -17.04 -10.15
CA THR A 90 -11.86 -15.82 -10.46
C THR A 90 -12.07 -14.77 -9.37
N HIS A 91 -10.98 -14.40 -8.70
CA HIS A 91 -10.98 -13.32 -7.70
C HIS A 91 -10.46 -12.05 -8.36
N SER A 92 -11.26 -10.98 -8.30
CA SER A 92 -10.84 -9.69 -8.85
C SER A 92 -9.69 -9.06 -8.02
N PRO A 93 -8.86 -8.20 -8.62
CA PRO A 93 -7.81 -7.48 -7.90
C PRO A 93 -8.33 -6.74 -6.66
N ARG A 94 -9.52 -6.16 -6.76
CA ARG A 94 -10.21 -5.50 -5.65
C ARG A 94 -10.52 -6.47 -4.52
N ALA A 95 -11.16 -7.59 -4.82
CA ALA A 95 -11.52 -8.58 -3.81
C ALA A 95 -10.30 -9.13 -3.09
N LEU A 96 -9.20 -9.36 -3.83
CA LEU A 96 -7.92 -9.79 -3.26
C LEU A 96 -7.33 -8.72 -2.33
N SER A 97 -7.25 -7.47 -2.78
CA SER A 97 -6.70 -6.38 -1.98
C SER A 97 -7.51 -6.14 -0.70
N GLU A 98 -8.84 -6.23 -0.76
CA GLU A 98 -9.73 -6.13 0.40
C GLU A 98 -9.50 -7.28 1.38
N ALA A 99 -9.45 -8.52 0.90
CA ALA A 99 -9.23 -9.70 1.74
C ALA A 99 -7.85 -9.70 2.42
N VAL A 100 -6.79 -9.33 1.68
CA VAL A 100 -5.43 -9.21 2.23
C VAL A 100 -5.36 -8.09 3.28
N THR A 101 -5.97 -6.93 3.01
CA THR A 101 -5.98 -5.81 3.96
C THR A 101 -6.71 -6.16 5.25
N ASP A 102 -7.85 -6.84 5.13
CA ASP A 102 -8.63 -7.30 6.29
C ASP A 102 -7.83 -8.30 7.13
N LYS A 103 -7.16 -9.24 6.46
CA LYS A 103 -6.28 -10.20 7.12
C LYS A 103 -5.07 -9.53 7.77
N ALA A 104 -4.44 -8.56 7.11
CA ALA A 104 -3.33 -7.79 7.64
C ALA A 104 -3.74 -7.04 8.93
N LEU A 105 -4.93 -6.42 8.93
CA LEU A 105 -5.46 -5.73 10.10
C LEU A 105 -5.65 -6.69 11.29
N HIS A 106 -6.18 -7.89 11.06
CA HIS A 106 -6.32 -8.90 12.11
C HIS A 106 -4.97 -9.41 12.65
N LEU A 107 -3.90 -9.29 11.87
CA LEU A 107 -2.53 -9.61 12.29
C LEU A 107 -1.81 -8.43 12.95
N GLY A 108 -2.43 -7.25 13.00
CA GLY A 108 -1.87 -6.04 13.61
C GLY A 108 -1.24 -5.06 12.63
N LEU A 109 -1.32 -5.30 11.31
CA LEU A 109 -0.83 -4.41 10.27
C LEU A 109 -1.99 -3.61 9.65
N SER A 110 -2.04 -2.30 9.93
CA SER A 110 -2.98 -1.40 9.26
C SER A 110 -2.44 -0.98 7.90
N ALA A 111 -3.13 -1.35 6.83
CA ALA A 111 -2.82 -0.95 5.47
C ALA A 111 -4.03 -0.28 4.82
N ASN A 112 -3.81 0.48 3.74
CA ASN A 112 -4.86 1.24 3.07
C ASN A 112 -5.02 0.81 1.62
N ILE A 113 -6.27 0.59 1.19
CA ILE A 113 -6.63 0.30 -0.19
C ILE A 113 -7.04 1.59 -0.89
N VAL A 114 -6.56 1.78 -2.10
CA VAL A 114 -7.03 2.83 -2.99
C VAL A 114 -8.27 2.29 -3.72
N ARG A 115 -9.42 2.94 -3.49
CA ARG A 115 -10.74 2.52 -4.02
C ARG A 115 -11.26 3.47 -5.10
N THR A 116 -10.39 3.96 -5.98
CA THR A 116 -10.79 4.94 -6.99
C THR A 116 -10.39 4.49 -8.40
N GLY A 117 -11.40 4.27 -9.24
CA GLY A 117 -11.26 4.14 -10.70
C GLY A 117 -10.19 3.15 -11.15
N ALA A 118 -9.22 3.61 -11.94
CA ALA A 118 -8.15 2.80 -12.51
C ALA A 118 -7.17 2.21 -11.47
N SER A 119 -7.27 2.59 -10.20
CA SER A 119 -6.43 2.08 -9.09
C SER A 119 -7.16 1.03 -8.25
N ASP A 120 -8.20 0.42 -8.78
CA ASP A 120 -8.98 -0.61 -8.08
C ASP A 120 -8.09 -1.87 -7.88
N GLY A 121 -7.90 -2.26 -6.62
CA GLY A 121 -6.99 -3.36 -6.27
C GLY A 121 -5.56 -2.93 -5.92
N VAL A 122 -5.29 -1.63 -5.73
CA VAL A 122 -3.99 -1.15 -5.26
C VAL A 122 -4.00 -0.98 -3.74
N MET A 123 -3.08 -1.65 -3.06
CA MET A 123 -2.78 -1.42 -1.65
C MET A 123 -1.67 -0.37 -1.53
N ARG A 124 -1.95 0.72 -0.84
CA ARG A 124 -0.96 1.75 -0.54
C ARG A 124 -0.24 1.45 0.77
N ILE A 125 1.08 1.47 0.74
CA ILE A 125 1.95 1.27 1.89
C ILE A 125 2.71 2.57 2.13
N ALA A 126 2.45 3.20 3.27
CA ALA A 126 3.04 4.49 3.62
C ALA A 126 3.31 4.55 5.14
N PRO A 127 4.35 3.85 5.61
CA PRO A 127 4.76 3.93 7.01
C PRO A 127 5.23 5.34 7.36
N PRO A 128 5.25 5.72 8.65
CA PRO A 128 5.73 7.03 9.06
C PRO A 128 7.21 7.23 8.72
N LEU A 129 7.62 8.49 8.48
CA LEU A 129 9.02 8.84 8.19
C LEU A 129 9.98 8.47 9.34
N THR A 130 9.44 8.27 10.54
CA THR A 130 10.19 7.90 11.76
C THR A 130 10.25 6.39 11.97
N ALA A 131 9.74 5.58 11.03
CA ALA A 131 9.81 4.13 11.14
C ALA A 131 11.25 3.64 11.27
N THR A 132 11.42 2.55 12.02
CA THR A 132 12.70 1.84 12.18
C THR A 132 12.82 0.71 11.17
N ASP A 133 14.03 0.20 10.98
CA ASP A 133 14.30 -0.96 10.12
C ASP A 133 13.50 -2.19 10.60
N ALA A 134 13.45 -2.41 11.93
CA ALA A 134 12.71 -3.51 12.53
C ALA A 134 11.20 -3.42 12.30
N GLU A 135 10.63 -2.22 12.31
CA GLU A 135 9.21 -2.02 12.01
C GLU A 135 8.89 -2.26 10.53
N ILE A 136 9.82 -1.91 9.62
CA ILE A 136 9.68 -2.24 8.20
C ILE A 136 9.72 -3.75 7.99
N ASP A 137 10.68 -4.45 8.64
CA ASP A 137 10.79 -5.90 8.53
C ASP A 137 9.56 -6.61 9.10
N LEU A 138 9.10 -6.20 10.27
CA LEU A 138 7.87 -6.71 10.88
C LEU A 138 6.65 -6.47 9.97
N GLY A 139 6.55 -5.29 9.36
CA GLY A 139 5.48 -4.98 8.42
C GLY A 139 5.48 -5.93 7.21
N LEU A 140 6.66 -6.27 6.67
CA LEU A 140 6.81 -7.21 5.58
C LEU A 140 6.43 -8.64 6.00
N GLU A 141 6.85 -9.09 7.20
CA GLU A 141 6.49 -10.41 7.75
C GLU A 141 4.97 -10.54 7.95
N LEU A 142 4.32 -9.52 8.51
CA LEU A 142 2.88 -9.52 8.72
C LEU A 142 2.10 -9.49 7.39
N LEU A 143 2.61 -8.77 6.39
CA LEU A 143 2.01 -8.73 5.07
C LEU A 143 2.15 -10.09 4.36
N ASP A 144 3.31 -10.74 4.45
CA ASP A 144 3.53 -12.09 3.92
C ASP A 144 2.54 -13.09 4.55
N ALA A 145 2.43 -13.09 5.86
CA ALA A 145 1.48 -13.95 6.58
C ALA A 145 0.03 -13.66 6.21
N ALA A 146 -0.33 -12.39 5.93
CA ALA A 146 -1.66 -12.01 5.48
C ALA A 146 -1.95 -12.56 4.08
N LEU A 147 -0.98 -12.45 3.17
CA LEU A 147 -1.05 -13.01 1.81
C LEU A 147 -1.25 -14.53 1.85
N GLU A 148 -0.38 -15.25 2.57
CA GLU A 148 -0.45 -16.71 2.70
C GLU A 148 -1.84 -17.16 3.20
N ARG A 149 -2.30 -16.61 4.33
CA ARG A 149 -3.59 -16.99 4.92
C ARG A 149 -4.79 -16.62 4.04
N THR A 150 -4.69 -15.53 3.29
CA THR A 150 -5.74 -15.15 2.33
C THR A 150 -5.77 -16.14 1.18
N LEU A 151 -4.63 -16.46 0.58
CA LEU A 151 -4.55 -17.39 -0.54
C LEU A 151 -4.93 -18.82 -0.15
N GLU A 152 -4.61 -19.26 1.06
CA GLU A 152 -5.05 -20.56 1.60
C GLU A 152 -6.58 -20.64 1.68
N ASN A 153 -7.23 -19.59 2.15
CA ASN A 153 -8.69 -19.53 2.26
C ASN A 153 -9.40 -19.47 0.90
N LEU A 154 -8.72 -18.98 -0.15
CA LEU A 154 -9.24 -18.91 -1.51
C LEU A 154 -9.01 -20.19 -2.33
N ARG A 155 -8.21 -21.13 -1.84
CA ARG A 155 -8.02 -22.43 -2.50
C ARG A 155 -9.33 -23.23 -2.41
N PRO A 156 -9.80 -23.84 -3.52
CA PRO A 156 -10.98 -24.69 -3.46
C PRO A 156 -10.75 -25.84 -2.47
N VAL A 157 -11.71 -26.05 -1.58
CA VAL A 157 -11.69 -27.19 -0.65
C VAL A 157 -11.61 -28.45 -1.51
N ARG A 158 -10.49 -29.19 -1.45
CA ARG A 158 -10.39 -30.49 -2.10
C ARG A 158 -11.52 -31.36 -1.57
N LYS A 159 -12.55 -31.62 -2.40
CA LYS A 159 -13.55 -32.63 -2.06
C LYS A 159 -12.82 -33.92 -1.68
N ALA A 160 -13.03 -34.38 -0.45
CA ALA A 160 -12.57 -35.69 -0.06
C ALA A 160 -13.00 -36.70 -1.10
N PRO A 161 -12.15 -37.66 -1.50
CA PRO A 161 -12.57 -38.71 -2.44
C PRO A 161 -13.82 -39.38 -1.85
N ALA A 162 -14.88 -39.44 -2.67
CA ALA A 162 -16.08 -40.16 -2.32
C ALA A 162 -15.65 -41.58 -1.89
N LEU A 163 -16.00 -41.97 -0.66
CA LEU A 163 -15.82 -43.33 -0.20
C LEU A 163 -16.50 -44.25 -1.19
N ALA A 164 -15.72 -44.96 -2.00
CA ALA A 164 -16.23 -45.97 -2.91
C ALA A 164 -17.06 -46.92 -2.09
N GLY A 165 -18.31 -47.09 -2.51
CA GLY A 165 -19.33 -47.85 -1.81
C GLY A 165 -18.83 -49.21 -1.35
N VAL A 166 -19.00 -49.46 -0.05
CA VAL A 166 -18.97 -50.83 0.49
C VAL A 166 -20.22 -51.50 -0.04
N GLY A 167 -20.00 -52.35 -1.03
CA GLY A 167 -21.08 -53.19 -1.62
C GLY A 167 -21.72 -54.01 -0.55
N ALA A 168 -23.04 -53.88 -0.44
CA ALA A 168 -23.88 -54.83 0.27
C ALA A 168 -23.83 -56.17 -0.48
N ARG A 169 -23.44 -57.21 0.21
CA ARG A 169 -23.79 -58.58 -0.11
C ARG A 169 -24.84 -59.06 0.87
#